data_c6567d77bf0eb9dd8ff9bf1f63eb8259
#
_entry.id   c6567d77bf0eb9dd8ff9bf1f63eb8259
#
_cell.length_a   1.000
_cell.length_b   1.000
_cell.length_c   1.000
_cell.angle_alpha   90.00
_cell.angle_beta   90.00
_cell.angle_gamma   90.00
#
_symmetry.space_group_name_H-M   'P 1'
#
loop_
_entity.id
_entity.type
_entity.pdbx_description
1 polymer ?
#
loop_
_entity_poly.entity_id
_entity_poly.type
_entity_poly.pdbx_seq_one_letter_code
_entity_poly.pdbx_strand_id
1 'polypeptide(L)'
;PDKNSYPLLFNFFLNFNAENSIDQLSSNVYVTFLAIQPMGRLHTHNHGKAHSTRPFPLSAPKWVTEEPKKIEELIIKYRKDGLSTSQIGIKLRDQHSIPLVKPIIKNTITQVLKKNDLMPDLPEDLNNVVMKAIGLQKHLKSNKGDRRNVRSLELIEAKIHRLSVHYKKNNQIPKNWKYKSLIAQLE
;
A
#
# COMPACT_ATOMS: atom_id res chain seq x y z
N PRO A 1 -18.44 -9.89 42.01
CA PRO A 1 -18.15 -9.90 40.60
C PRO A 1 -17.06 -10.91 40.31
N ASP A 2 -17.46 -11.93 39.57
CA ASP A 2 -16.81 -13.23 39.44
C ASP A 2 -15.47 -13.20 38.72
N LYS A 3 -14.48 -13.79 39.38
CA LYS A 3 -13.12 -14.02 38.85
C LYS A 3 -12.95 -15.44 38.29
N ASN A 4 -13.90 -15.96 37.53
CA ASN A 4 -13.83 -17.36 37.05
C ASN A 4 -14.31 -17.50 35.59
N SER A 5 -13.54 -16.96 34.62
CA SER A 5 -13.88 -17.25 33.22
C SER A 5 -12.72 -17.46 32.25
N TYR A 6 -11.51 -17.84 32.72
CA TYR A 6 -10.44 -18.25 31.80
C TYR A 6 -9.62 -19.46 32.28
N PRO A 7 -10.24 -20.66 32.48
CA PRO A 7 -9.46 -21.85 32.87
C PRO A 7 -8.90 -22.65 31.69
N LEU A 8 -9.28 -22.40 30.44
CA LEU A 8 -8.92 -23.28 29.30
C LEU A 8 -7.61 -22.90 28.60
N LEU A 9 -7.15 -21.67 28.70
CA LEU A 9 -5.88 -21.26 28.08
C LEU A 9 -4.66 -21.54 28.99
N PHE A 10 -4.86 -21.63 30.31
CA PHE A 10 -3.76 -21.87 31.23
C PHE A 10 -3.36 -23.35 31.31
N ASN A 11 -4.28 -24.27 31.09
CA ASN A 11 -4.00 -25.72 31.04
C ASN A 11 -3.35 -26.19 29.74
N PHE A 12 -3.47 -25.38 28.65
CA PHE A 12 -2.75 -25.68 27.40
C PHE A 12 -1.25 -25.40 27.51
N PHE A 13 -0.84 -24.51 28.44
CA PHE A 13 0.56 -24.16 28.66
C PHE A 13 1.31 -25.11 29.59
N LEU A 14 0.62 -25.86 30.45
CA LEU A 14 1.26 -26.75 31.43
C LEU A 14 1.45 -28.19 30.94
N ASN A 15 0.79 -28.62 29.87
CA ASN A 15 0.95 -29.97 29.32
C ASN A 15 1.97 -30.08 28.18
N PHE A 16 2.71 -29.01 27.88
CA PHE A 16 3.71 -29.01 26.80
C PHE A 16 5.14 -29.25 27.27
N ASN A 17 5.31 -29.71 28.54
CA ASN A 17 6.62 -30.03 29.13
C ASN A 17 6.81 -31.53 29.38
N ALA A 18 6.65 -32.37 28.35
CA ALA A 18 7.17 -33.72 28.43
C ALA A 18 7.57 -34.24 27.07
N GLU A 19 8.85 -34.35 26.89
CA GLU A 19 9.57 -35.29 26.00
C GLU A 19 9.64 -35.06 24.50
N ASN A 20 10.86 -34.69 24.08
CA ASN A 20 11.54 -35.11 22.84
C ASN A 20 11.03 -34.63 21.48
N SER A 21 11.74 -33.69 21.01
CA SER A 21 11.95 -33.17 19.65
C SER A 21 11.77 -31.67 19.51
N ILE A 22 12.40 -30.92 20.42
CA ILE A 22 12.22 -29.45 20.54
C ILE A 22 13.01 -28.66 19.48
N ASP A 23 13.96 -29.29 18.76
CA ASP A 23 14.89 -28.52 17.93
C ASP A 23 14.45 -28.23 16.50
N GLN A 24 13.38 -28.86 15.99
CA GLN A 24 12.88 -28.53 14.65
C GLN A 24 11.52 -27.78 14.62
N LEU A 25 10.75 -27.80 15.71
CA LEU A 25 9.47 -27.08 15.78
C LEU A 25 9.61 -25.65 16.31
N SER A 26 10.68 -25.38 17.08
CA SER A 26 10.91 -24.05 17.67
C SER A 26 11.23 -22.99 16.62
N SER A 27 12.01 -23.31 15.59
CA SER A 27 12.37 -22.35 14.54
C SER A 27 11.18 -21.90 13.69
N ASN A 28 10.25 -22.80 13.38
CA ASN A 28 9.07 -22.46 12.55
C ASN A 28 8.00 -21.69 13.34
N VAL A 29 7.82 -21.98 14.63
CA VAL A 29 6.84 -21.27 15.47
C VAL A 29 7.33 -19.85 15.78
N TYR A 30 8.61 -19.66 16.04
CA TYR A 30 9.19 -18.32 16.23
C TYR A 30 9.17 -17.50 14.94
N VAL A 31 9.43 -18.12 13.79
CA VAL A 31 9.36 -17.43 12.48
C VAL A 31 7.93 -17.05 12.12
N THR A 32 6.94 -17.90 12.39
CA THR A 32 5.52 -17.57 12.19
C THR A 32 5.01 -16.56 13.20
N PHE A 33 5.45 -16.60 14.47
CA PHE A 33 5.05 -15.61 15.46
C PHE A 33 5.69 -14.23 15.20
N LEU A 34 6.94 -14.18 14.75
CA LEU A 34 7.59 -12.94 14.31
C LEU A 34 6.99 -12.37 13.00
N ALA A 35 6.44 -13.23 12.15
CA ALA A 35 5.78 -12.79 10.92
C ALA A 35 4.39 -12.15 11.14
N ILE A 36 3.76 -12.42 12.29
CA ILE A 36 2.41 -11.91 12.63
C ILE A 36 2.48 -10.64 13.51
N GLN A 37 3.67 -10.19 13.91
CA GLN A 37 3.77 -8.90 14.59
C GLN A 37 3.25 -7.81 13.66
N PRO A 38 2.09 -7.20 13.93
CA PRO A 38 1.65 -6.05 13.18
C PRO A 38 2.73 -4.99 13.37
N MET A 39 3.42 -4.66 12.28
CA MET A 39 4.41 -3.59 12.28
C MET A 39 3.73 -2.33 12.81
N GLY A 40 3.85 -2.11 14.10
CA GLY A 40 3.32 -0.93 14.77
C GLY A 40 3.81 0.30 14.02
N ARG A 41 2.93 1.28 13.82
CA ARG A 41 3.28 2.56 13.21
C ARG A 41 4.08 3.36 14.24
N LEU A 42 5.34 2.97 14.46
CA LEU A 42 6.24 3.54 15.46
C LEU A 42 6.44 5.06 15.33
N HIS A 43 6.05 5.65 14.19
CA HIS A 43 6.31 7.06 13.88
C HIS A 43 5.03 7.88 13.65
N THR A 44 3.85 7.35 13.95
CA THR A 44 2.61 8.13 13.87
C THR A 44 2.09 8.42 15.28
N HIS A 45 1.90 9.70 15.57
CA HIS A 45 1.22 10.16 16.79
C HIS A 45 -0.31 10.09 16.69
N ASN A 46 -0.84 9.66 15.54
CA ASN A 46 -2.27 9.54 15.29
C ASN A 46 -2.78 8.20 15.77
N HIS A 47 -3.45 8.20 16.90
CA HIS A 47 -4.13 7.01 17.44
C HIS A 47 -5.61 6.98 17.05
N GLY A 48 -6.13 8.05 16.45
CA GLY A 48 -7.51 8.15 16.00
C GLY A 48 -7.81 7.21 14.83
N LYS A 49 -9.00 6.58 14.87
CA LYS A 49 -9.52 5.72 13.81
C LYS A 49 -10.58 6.41 12.95
N ALA A 50 -10.76 7.73 13.13
CA ALA A 50 -11.69 8.52 12.34
C ALA A 50 -11.22 8.58 10.88
N HIS A 51 -11.93 7.96 9.99
CA HIS A 51 -11.72 7.98 8.54
C HIS A 51 -13.05 7.77 7.83
N SER A 52 -13.14 8.23 6.60
CA SER A 52 -14.32 7.99 5.77
C SER A 52 -14.51 6.50 5.51
N THR A 53 -15.71 6.02 5.72
CA THR A 53 -16.11 4.64 5.42
C THR A 53 -16.89 4.59 4.11
N ARG A 54 -16.70 3.53 3.35
CA ARG A 54 -17.52 3.31 2.14
C ARG A 54 -18.94 2.92 2.52
N PRO A 55 -19.96 3.44 1.81
CA PRO A 55 -21.33 3.04 2.06
C PRO A 55 -21.53 1.54 1.80
N PHE A 56 -22.43 0.95 2.55
CA PHE A 56 -22.87 -0.43 2.35
C PHE A 56 -24.39 -0.43 2.16
N PRO A 57 -24.93 -1.13 1.15
CA PRO A 57 -24.25 -1.91 0.11
C PRO A 57 -23.51 -1.06 -0.93
N LEU A 58 -22.49 -1.66 -1.59
CA LEU A 58 -21.74 -1.03 -2.68
C LEU A 58 -22.57 -1.05 -3.97
N SER A 59 -23.61 -0.24 -4.02
CA SER A 59 -24.46 -0.06 -5.21
C SER A 59 -24.17 1.28 -5.88
N ALA A 60 -24.51 1.39 -7.17
CA ALA A 60 -24.44 2.66 -7.87
C ALA A 60 -25.47 3.63 -7.26
N PRO A 61 -25.09 4.88 -6.92
CA PRO A 61 -26.02 5.86 -6.42
C PRO A 61 -27.06 6.23 -7.48
N LYS A 62 -28.30 6.50 -7.05
CA LYS A 62 -29.43 6.83 -7.97
C LYS A 62 -29.22 8.11 -8.77
N TRP A 63 -28.38 9.05 -8.27
CA TRP A 63 -28.11 10.32 -8.96
C TRP A 63 -27.09 10.21 -10.09
N VAL A 64 -26.38 9.09 -10.22
CA VAL A 64 -25.42 8.86 -11.31
C VAL A 64 -26.20 8.33 -12.52
N THR A 65 -26.42 9.21 -13.50
CA THR A 65 -27.15 8.89 -14.73
C THR A 65 -26.22 8.54 -15.90
N GLU A 66 -24.90 8.70 -15.70
CA GLU A 66 -23.90 8.45 -16.75
C GLU A 66 -23.79 6.97 -17.11
N GLU A 67 -23.74 6.70 -18.41
CA GLU A 67 -23.56 5.35 -18.92
C GLU A 67 -22.15 4.81 -18.58
N PRO A 68 -22.02 3.50 -18.28
CA PRO A 68 -20.73 2.89 -17.98
C PRO A 68 -19.67 3.10 -19.08
N LYS A 69 -20.07 3.06 -20.36
CA LYS A 69 -19.17 3.27 -21.50
C LYS A 69 -18.56 4.66 -21.52
N LYS A 70 -19.37 5.70 -21.28
CA LYS A 70 -18.88 7.09 -21.21
C LYS A 70 -17.86 7.27 -20.10
N ILE A 71 -18.07 6.61 -18.95
CA ILE A 71 -17.14 6.69 -17.84
C ILE A 71 -15.80 6.01 -18.21
N GLU A 72 -15.83 4.90 -18.94
CA GLU A 72 -14.60 4.25 -19.46
C GLU A 72 -13.86 5.17 -20.43
N GLU A 73 -14.55 5.84 -21.35
CA GLU A 73 -13.96 6.81 -22.28
C GLU A 73 -13.32 8.00 -21.53
N LEU A 74 -13.99 8.52 -20.49
CA LEU A 74 -13.43 9.58 -19.65
C LEU A 74 -12.15 9.14 -18.94
N ILE A 75 -12.11 7.91 -18.42
CA ILE A 75 -10.92 7.34 -17.78
C ILE A 75 -9.76 7.30 -18.78
N ILE A 76 -10.00 6.82 -20.01
CA ILE A 76 -9.01 6.74 -21.07
C ILE A 76 -8.52 8.14 -21.46
N LYS A 77 -9.43 9.10 -21.62
CA LYS A 77 -9.11 10.49 -21.93
C LYS A 77 -8.21 11.10 -20.88
N TYR A 78 -8.61 11.03 -19.59
CA TYR A 78 -7.82 11.59 -18.50
C TYR A 78 -6.45 10.91 -18.33
N ARG A 79 -6.34 9.63 -18.67
CA ARG A 79 -5.05 8.95 -18.68
C ARG A 79 -4.14 9.46 -19.82
N LYS A 80 -4.68 9.70 -21.01
CA LYS A 80 -3.95 10.31 -22.13
C LYS A 80 -3.50 11.74 -21.80
N ASP A 81 -4.29 12.47 -21.00
CA ASP A 81 -3.93 13.79 -20.45
C ASP A 81 -2.82 13.73 -19.39
N GLY A 82 -2.27 12.55 -19.09
CA GLY A 82 -1.16 12.35 -18.15
C GLY A 82 -1.54 12.23 -16.68
N LEU A 83 -2.83 12.13 -16.35
CA LEU A 83 -3.27 12.02 -14.95
C LEU A 83 -2.99 10.63 -14.38
N SER A 84 -2.68 10.58 -13.08
CA SER A 84 -2.51 9.33 -12.34
C SER A 84 -3.86 8.65 -12.06
N THR A 85 -3.82 7.36 -11.73
CA THR A 85 -5.05 6.58 -11.45
C THR A 85 -5.86 7.15 -10.29
N SER A 86 -5.21 7.66 -9.26
CA SER A 86 -5.87 8.31 -8.13
C SER A 86 -6.45 9.67 -8.51
N GLN A 87 -5.74 10.48 -9.31
CA GLN A 87 -6.22 11.77 -9.80
C GLN A 87 -7.43 11.63 -10.73
N ILE A 88 -7.45 10.60 -11.58
CA ILE A 88 -8.61 10.26 -12.41
C ILE A 88 -9.83 10.00 -11.50
N GLY A 89 -9.67 9.21 -10.44
CA GLY A 89 -10.76 8.94 -9.50
C GLY A 89 -11.27 10.21 -8.81
N ILE A 90 -10.38 11.12 -8.43
CA ILE A 90 -10.75 12.43 -7.85
C ILE A 90 -11.52 13.27 -8.86
N LYS A 91 -11.04 13.40 -10.11
CA LYS A 91 -11.74 14.16 -11.16
C LYS A 91 -13.13 13.61 -11.47
N LEU A 92 -13.28 12.29 -11.56
CA LEU A 92 -14.58 11.66 -11.75
C LEU A 92 -15.56 11.99 -10.62
N ARG A 93 -15.07 11.99 -9.37
CA ARG A 93 -15.88 12.34 -8.21
C ARG A 93 -16.28 13.82 -8.23
N ASP A 94 -15.34 14.72 -8.49
CA ASP A 94 -15.53 16.16 -8.30
C ASP A 94 -16.21 16.83 -9.51
N GLN A 95 -15.91 16.39 -10.75
CA GLN A 95 -16.44 16.99 -11.95
C GLN A 95 -17.67 16.27 -12.52
N HIS A 96 -17.76 14.94 -12.32
CA HIS A 96 -18.83 14.11 -12.87
C HIS A 96 -19.74 13.51 -11.78
N SER A 97 -19.59 13.91 -10.52
CA SER A 97 -20.40 13.41 -9.39
C SER A 97 -20.42 11.88 -9.25
N ILE A 98 -19.36 11.20 -9.71
CA ILE A 98 -19.20 9.75 -9.65
C ILE A 98 -18.38 9.37 -8.41
N PRO A 99 -18.98 9.01 -7.28
CA PRO A 99 -18.26 8.80 -6.04
C PRO A 99 -17.38 7.53 -6.08
N LEU A 100 -17.85 6.48 -6.74
CA LEU A 100 -17.16 5.21 -6.86
C LEU A 100 -17.36 4.63 -8.26
N VAL A 101 -16.27 4.32 -8.94
CA VAL A 101 -16.28 3.78 -10.31
C VAL A 101 -16.68 2.30 -10.32
N LYS A 102 -16.16 1.50 -9.36
CA LYS A 102 -16.35 0.05 -9.34
C LYS A 102 -17.82 -0.40 -9.28
N PRO A 103 -18.74 0.22 -8.52
CA PRO A 103 -20.15 -0.19 -8.52
C PRO A 103 -20.85 0.01 -9.84
N ILE A 104 -20.40 0.97 -10.67
CA ILE A 104 -21.03 1.34 -11.95
C ILE A 104 -20.49 0.47 -13.09
N ILE A 105 -19.17 0.44 -13.25
CA ILE A 105 -18.49 -0.26 -14.37
C ILE A 105 -18.22 -1.73 -14.05
N LYS A 106 -18.32 -2.16 -12.77
CA LYS A 106 -17.91 -3.47 -12.24
C LYS A 106 -16.39 -3.74 -12.31
N ASN A 107 -15.63 -2.85 -12.94
CA ASN A 107 -14.17 -2.87 -13.05
C ASN A 107 -13.53 -1.75 -12.23
N THR A 108 -12.28 -1.93 -11.84
CA THR A 108 -11.47 -0.85 -11.26
C THR A 108 -10.85 0.01 -12.37
N ILE A 109 -10.48 1.26 -12.04
CA ILE A 109 -9.79 2.16 -13.00
C ILE A 109 -8.53 1.47 -13.56
N THR A 110 -7.74 0.82 -12.71
CA THR A 110 -6.54 0.08 -13.14
C THR A 110 -6.85 -1.07 -14.10
N GLN A 111 -7.97 -1.79 -13.92
CA GLN A 111 -8.40 -2.84 -14.83
C GLN A 111 -8.83 -2.29 -16.19
N VAL A 112 -9.53 -1.15 -16.21
CA VAL A 112 -9.91 -0.46 -17.45
C VAL A 112 -8.67 0.00 -18.22
N LEU A 113 -7.70 0.60 -17.52
CA LEU A 113 -6.44 1.03 -18.13
C LEU A 113 -5.60 -0.16 -18.64
N LYS A 114 -5.60 -1.29 -17.92
CA LYS A 114 -4.91 -2.52 -18.36
C LYS A 114 -5.52 -3.10 -19.63
N LYS A 115 -6.86 -3.06 -19.78
CA LYS A 115 -7.54 -3.51 -21.00
C LYS A 115 -7.18 -2.68 -22.23
N ASN A 116 -6.79 -1.42 -22.02
CA ASN A 116 -6.47 -0.46 -23.10
C ASN A 116 -4.95 -0.21 -23.24
N ASP A 117 -4.10 -1.04 -22.60
CA ASP A 117 -2.64 -0.93 -22.62
C ASP A 117 -2.08 0.44 -22.20
N LEU A 118 -2.82 1.14 -21.31
CA LEU A 118 -2.46 2.46 -20.78
C LEU A 118 -1.94 2.42 -19.35
N MET A 119 -1.51 1.23 -18.89
CA MET A 119 -0.93 1.07 -17.55
C MET A 119 0.43 1.79 -17.46
N PRO A 120 0.74 2.43 -16.33
CA PRO A 120 2.09 2.90 -16.04
C PRO A 120 3.03 1.71 -15.78
N ASP A 121 4.31 1.87 -16.10
CA ASP A 121 5.35 0.86 -15.89
C ASP A 121 5.53 0.50 -14.40
N LEU A 122 5.35 1.48 -13.53
CA LEU A 122 5.43 1.31 -12.08
C LEU A 122 4.07 1.60 -11.44
N PRO A 123 3.69 0.86 -10.38
CA PRO A 123 2.53 1.19 -9.57
C PRO A 123 2.64 2.63 -9.02
N GLU A 124 1.50 3.35 -9.02
CA GLU A 124 1.46 4.78 -8.67
C GLU A 124 2.02 5.08 -7.27
N ASP A 125 1.71 4.26 -6.29
CA ASP A 125 2.18 4.41 -4.91
C ASP A 125 3.71 4.26 -4.81
N LEU A 126 4.30 3.27 -5.49
CA LEU A 126 5.76 3.10 -5.54
C LEU A 126 6.41 4.29 -6.25
N ASN A 127 5.86 4.70 -7.41
CA ASN A 127 6.37 5.84 -8.16
C ASN A 127 6.37 7.12 -7.32
N ASN A 128 5.28 7.39 -6.60
CA ASN A 128 5.15 8.57 -5.73
C ASN A 128 6.18 8.57 -4.60
N VAL A 129 6.48 7.40 -4.01
CA VAL A 129 7.51 7.31 -2.96
C VAL A 129 8.91 7.47 -3.55
N VAL A 130 9.19 6.93 -4.74
CA VAL A 130 10.46 7.13 -5.47
C VAL A 130 10.68 8.60 -5.79
N MET A 131 9.66 9.29 -6.30
CA MET A 131 9.75 10.74 -6.59
C MET A 131 10.04 11.57 -5.34
N LYS A 132 9.46 11.22 -4.19
CA LYS A 132 9.80 11.84 -2.90
C LYS A 132 11.26 11.58 -2.49
N ALA A 133 11.75 10.36 -2.68
CA ALA A 133 13.15 10.04 -2.39
C ALA A 133 14.11 10.89 -3.25
N ILE A 134 13.85 10.98 -4.55
CA ILE A 134 14.63 11.81 -5.48
C ILE A 134 14.62 13.30 -5.06
N GLY A 135 13.46 13.82 -4.66
CA GLY A 135 13.34 15.20 -4.15
C GLY A 135 14.19 15.44 -2.90
N LEU A 136 14.16 14.50 -1.94
CA LEU A 136 15.00 14.57 -0.74
C LEU A 136 16.50 14.45 -1.04
N GLN A 137 16.90 13.58 -1.96
CA GLN A 137 18.27 13.45 -2.37
C GLN A 137 18.80 14.75 -3.00
N LYS A 138 18.01 15.40 -3.87
CA LYS A 138 18.35 16.72 -4.43
C LYS A 138 18.51 17.76 -3.33
N HIS A 139 17.60 17.78 -2.34
CA HIS A 139 17.70 18.70 -1.22
C HIS A 139 18.98 18.48 -0.39
N LEU A 140 19.31 17.21 -0.08
CA LEU A 140 20.48 16.89 0.72
C LEU A 140 21.80 17.17 0.04
N LYS A 141 21.86 17.20 -1.31
CA LYS A 141 23.04 17.65 -2.04
C LYS A 141 23.40 19.10 -1.72
N SER A 142 22.39 19.98 -1.66
CA SER A 142 22.58 21.40 -1.34
C SER A 142 22.69 21.64 0.17
N ASN A 143 22.01 20.81 0.98
CA ASN A 143 21.88 20.99 2.43
C ASN A 143 22.46 19.78 3.20
N LYS A 144 23.77 19.58 3.14
CA LYS A 144 24.47 18.43 3.75
C LYS A 144 24.30 18.32 5.27
N GLY A 145 24.02 19.43 5.96
CA GLY A 145 23.85 19.47 7.42
C GLY A 145 22.47 19.05 7.93
N ASP A 146 21.51 18.79 7.05
CA ASP A 146 20.14 18.46 7.43
C ASP A 146 19.95 16.99 7.87
N ARG A 147 20.39 16.69 9.10
CA ARG A 147 20.31 15.35 9.70
C ARG A 147 18.88 14.80 9.77
N ARG A 148 17.88 15.67 9.92
CA ARG A 148 16.48 15.25 9.98
C ARG A 148 16.02 14.69 8.65
N ASN A 149 16.37 15.31 7.54
CA ASN A 149 16.02 14.85 6.22
C ASN A 149 16.87 13.65 5.77
N VAL A 150 18.10 13.49 6.25
CA VAL A 150 18.86 12.25 6.11
C VAL A 150 18.07 11.07 6.69
N ARG A 151 17.58 11.21 7.94
CA ARG A 151 16.76 10.16 8.55
C ARG A 151 15.44 9.92 7.82
N SER A 152 14.81 10.97 7.30
CA SER A 152 13.60 10.85 6.48
C SER A 152 13.85 10.09 5.20
N LEU A 153 15.00 10.30 4.54
CA LEU A 153 15.40 9.59 3.33
C LEU A 153 15.56 8.08 3.61
N GLU A 154 16.27 7.69 4.66
CA GLU A 154 16.41 6.28 5.06
C GLU A 154 15.05 5.60 5.25
N LEU A 155 14.12 6.27 5.92
CA LEU A 155 12.76 5.75 6.14
C LEU A 155 11.98 5.57 4.83
N ILE A 156 12.15 6.50 3.88
CA ILE A 156 11.50 6.43 2.56
C ILE A 156 12.13 5.32 1.73
N GLU A 157 13.44 5.17 1.72
CA GLU A 157 14.13 4.09 1.02
C GLU A 157 13.75 2.71 1.56
N ALA A 158 13.61 2.58 2.89
CA ALA A 158 13.08 1.38 3.51
C ALA A 158 11.63 1.06 3.07
N LYS A 159 10.78 2.11 2.83
CA LYS A 159 9.43 1.93 2.26
C LYS A 159 9.49 1.45 0.82
N ILE A 160 10.37 2.05 -0.01
CA ILE A 160 10.56 1.64 -1.41
C ILE A 160 10.95 0.16 -1.46
N HIS A 161 11.91 -0.25 -0.63
CA HIS A 161 12.35 -1.64 -0.58
C HIS A 161 11.19 -2.59 -0.24
N ARG A 162 10.42 -2.31 0.82
CA ARG A 162 9.27 -3.13 1.22
C ARG A 162 8.18 -3.21 0.15
N LEU A 163 7.83 -2.08 -0.49
CA LEU A 163 6.87 -2.04 -1.59
C LEU A 163 7.39 -2.82 -2.80
N SER A 164 8.67 -2.68 -3.15
CA SER A 164 9.25 -3.40 -4.28
C SER A 164 9.21 -4.92 -4.09
N VAL A 165 9.48 -5.41 -2.87
CA VAL A 165 9.37 -6.84 -2.54
C VAL A 165 7.93 -7.32 -2.70
N HIS A 166 6.95 -6.55 -2.20
CA HIS A 166 5.52 -6.87 -2.35
C HIS A 166 5.10 -6.98 -3.82
N TYR A 167 5.46 -5.97 -4.64
CA TYR A 167 5.09 -5.96 -6.06
C TYR A 167 5.80 -7.00 -6.90
N LYS A 168 7.05 -7.35 -6.56
CA LYS A 168 7.77 -8.48 -7.19
C LYS A 168 7.10 -9.81 -6.88
N LYS A 169 6.66 -10.01 -5.62
CA LYS A 169 5.94 -11.21 -5.21
C LYS A 169 4.61 -11.36 -5.98
N ASN A 170 3.94 -10.25 -6.26
CA ASN A 170 2.68 -10.21 -7.01
C ASN A 170 2.88 -10.13 -8.54
N ASN A 171 4.12 -10.26 -9.05
CA ASN A 171 4.47 -10.18 -10.48
C ASN A 171 3.96 -8.88 -11.17
N GLN A 172 3.82 -7.79 -10.42
CA GLN A 172 3.43 -6.47 -10.97
C GLN A 172 4.63 -5.66 -11.45
N ILE A 173 5.83 -6.01 -10.99
CA ILE A 173 7.09 -5.39 -11.37
C ILE A 173 8.08 -6.51 -11.73
N PRO A 174 8.98 -6.28 -12.70
CA PRO A 174 10.02 -7.24 -13.05
C PRO A 174 10.89 -7.61 -11.84
N LYS A 175 11.27 -8.88 -11.72
CA LYS A 175 12.11 -9.36 -10.60
C LYS A 175 13.46 -8.64 -10.54
N ASN A 176 13.98 -8.21 -11.69
CA ASN A 176 15.27 -7.51 -11.82
C ASN A 176 15.19 -6.02 -11.46
N TRP A 177 14.00 -5.47 -11.25
CA TRP A 177 13.87 -4.06 -10.89
C TRP A 177 14.55 -3.78 -9.54
N LYS A 178 15.43 -2.79 -9.49
CA LYS A 178 16.11 -2.33 -8.29
C LYS A 178 16.02 -0.82 -8.22
N TYR A 179 15.71 -0.30 -7.04
CA TYR A 179 15.85 1.13 -6.77
C TYR A 179 17.35 1.46 -6.70
N LYS A 180 17.80 2.37 -7.55
CA LYS A 180 19.15 2.94 -7.47
C LYS A 180 19.03 4.32 -6.82
N SER A 181 19.69 4.50 -5.69
CA SER A 181 19.81 5.82 -5.09
C SER A 181 20.61 6.71 -6.04
N LEU A 182 20.18 7.96 -6.22
CA LEU A 182 20.89 8.93 -7.07
C LEU A 182 22.30 9.24 -6.50
N ILE A 183 22.49 9.03 -5.21
CA ILE A 183 23.79 9.21 -4.54
C ILE A 183 24.82 8.22 -5.09
N ALA A 184 24.40 6.97 -5.37
CA ALA A 184 25.27 5.94 -5.95
C ALA A 184 25.53 6.11 -7.46
N GLN A 185 24.97 7.12 -8.11
CA GLN A 185 25.21 7.44 -9.53
C GLN A 185 26.18 8.62 -9.71
N LEU A 186 26.72 9.17 -8.61
CA LEU A 186 27.50 10.40 -8.59
C LEU A 186 28.89 10.20 -7.94
N GLU A 187 29.20 8.98 -7.58
CA GLU A 187 30.55 8.47 -7.35
C GLU A 187 31.12 7.83 -8.66
#